data_825007e8459afeb4be81f8c3947bef51
#
_entry.id   825007e8459afeb4be81f8c3947bef51
#
_cell.length_a   1.000
_cell.length_b   1.000
_cell.length_c   1.000
_cell.angle_alpha   90.00
_cell.angle_beta   90.00
_cell.angle_gamma   90.00
#
_symmetry.space_group_name_H-M   'P 1'
#
loop_
_entity.id
_entity.type
_entity.pdbx_description
1 polymer ?
#
loop_
_entity_poly.entity_id
_entity_poly.type
_entity_poly.pdbx_seq_one_letter_code
_entity_poly.pdbx_strand_id
1 'polypeptide(L)'
;GQVHYSAIANFEVLDIAYHLATESLSEDNIHVGNILSSDRFYNEEMDKKKLADYGVLAVEMEAAGLYAVAAKHNRKALAMCTISDHLITGEETTAEERQNTFTQMMKIALETAVKLDK
;
A
#
# COMPACT_ATOMS: atom_id res chain seq x y z
N GLY A 1 -14.49 26.42 -7.26
CA GLY A 1 -14.29 26.19 -5.85
C GLY A 1 -13.29 25.09 -5.53
N GLN A 2 -12.83 25.05 -4.32
CA GLN A 2 -11.91 24.02 -3.87
C GLN A 2 -12.67 22.74 -3.57
N VAL A 3 -12.10 21.60 -3.98
CA VAL A 3 -12.63 20.28 -3.66
C VAL A 3 -11.60 19.54 -2.80
N HIS A 4 -12.05 19.04 -1.67
CA HIS A 4 -11.23 18.20 -0.82
C HIS A 4 -11.50 16.73 -1.16
N TYR A 5 -10.45 16.00 -1.53
CA TYR A 5 -10.55 14.62 -1.98
C TYR A 5 -9.74 13.71 -1.07
N SER A 6 -10.39 12.67 -0.57
CA SER A 6 -9.69 11.63 0.19
C SER A 6 -9.22 10.54 -0.78
N ALA A 7 -7.91 10.32 -0.83
CA ALA A 7 -7.33 9.29 -1.68
C ALA A 7 -7.60 7.92 -1.07
N ILE A 8 -8.51 7.18 -1.67
CA ILE A 8 -8.91 5.85 -1.18
C ILE A 8 -8.87 4.82 -2.29
N ALA A 9 -8.56 3.58 -1.91
CA ALA A 9 -8.56 2.46 -2.83
C ALA A 9 -9.98 2.10 -3.25
N ASN A 10 -10.12 1.48 -4.41
CA ASN A 10 -11.37 0.85 -4.81
C ASN A 10 -11.60 -0.39 -3.93
N PHE A 11 -12.77 -0.49 -3.31
CA PHE A 11 -13.06 -1.57 -2.37
C PHE A 11 -13.10 -2.95 -3.05
N GLU A 12 -13.65 -3.04 -4.25
CA GLU A 12 -13.71 -4.32 -4.96
C GLU A 12 -12.31 -4.88 -5.21
N VAL A 13 -11.39 -4.04 -5.68
CA VAL A 13 -10.01 -4.45 -5.93
C VAL A 13 -9.32 -4.85 -4.63
N LEU A 14 -9.51 -4.07 -3.58
CA LEU A 14 -8.94 -4.35 -2.25
C LEU A 14 -9.45 -5.69 -1.70
N ASP A 15 -10.74 -5.93 -1.81
CA ASP A 15 -11.36 -7.15 -1.31
C ASP A 15 -10.80 -8.40 -2.02
N ILE A 16 -10.71 -8.36 -3.34
CA ILE A 16 -10.12 -9.45 -4.12
C ILE A 16 -8.66 -9.68 -3.72
N ALA A 17 -7.87 -8.61 -3.65
CA ALA A 17 -6.45 -8.71 -3.32
C ALA A 17 -6.23 -9.28 -1.92
N TYR A 18 -7.02 -8.83 -0.95
CA TYR A 18 -6.92 -9.33 0.42
C TYR A 18 -7.21 -10.84 0.49
N HIS A 19 -8.28 -11.29 -0.15
CA HIS A 19 -8.63 -12.71 -0.14
C HIS A 19 -7.57 -13.56 -0.83
N LEU A 20 -7.02 -13.09 -1.95
CA LEU A 20 -5.91 -13.79 -2.62
C LEU A 20 -4.66 -13.85 -1.73
N ALA A 21 -4.36 -12.75 -1.04
CA ALA A 21 -3.21 -12.72 -0.14
C ALA A 21 -3.35 -13.73 0.99
N THR A 22 -4.55 -13.91 1.54
CA THR A 22 -4.79 -14.86 2.63
C THR A 22 -4.59 -16.31 2.21
N GLU A 23 -4.66 -16.61 0.92
CA GLU A 23 -4.43 -17.96 0.40
C GLU A 23 -2.95 -18.35 0.39
N SER A 24 -2.04 -17.38 0.33
CA SER A 24 -0.61 -17.65 0.19
C SER A 24 0.25 -17.09 1.32
N LEU A 25 -0.28 -16.18 2.12
CA LEU A 25 0.45 -15.54 3.21
C LEU A 25 -0.29 -15.73 4.53
N SER A 26 0.48 -15.75 5.63
CA SER A 26 -0.11 -15.70 6.97
C SER A 26 -0.82 -14.35 7.17
N GLU A 27 -1.96 -14.37 7.85
CA GLU A 27 -2.69 -13.14 8.18
C GLU A 27 -1.83 -12.15 8.97
N ASP A 28 -0.88 -12.61 9.76
CA ASP A 28 0.05 -11.78 10.51
C ASP A 28 0.95 -10.95 9.60
N ASN A 29 1.10 -11.35 8.34
CA ASN A 29 1.94 -10.68 7.34
C ASN A 29 1.14 -9.83 6.36
N ILE A 30 -0.18 -9.71 6.55
CA ILE A 30 -1.06 -8.94 5.68
C ILE A 30 -1.70 -7.83 6.50
N HIS A 31 -1.51 -6.60 6.06
CA HIS A 31 -2.08 -5.44 6.73
C HIS A 31 -2.88 -4.60 5.74
N VAL A 32 -4.08 -4.24 6.14
CA VAL A 32 -4.96 -3.36 5.36
C VAL A 32 -5.23 -2.10 6.19
N GLY A 33 -5.00 -0.95 5.61
CA GLY A 33 -5.20 0.30 6.34
C GLY A 33 -4.64 1.49 5.60
N ASN A 34 -4.45 2.56 6.33
CA ASN A 34 -4.00 3.82 5.77
C ASN A 34 -2.49 3.84 5.56
N ILE A 35 -2.09 4.41 4.44
CA ILE A 35 -0.68 4.69 4.15
C ILE A 35 -0.56 6.19 3.85
N LEU A 36 0.60 6.75 4.12
CA LEU A 36 0.92 8.13 3.82
C LEU A 36 1.68 8.20 2.50
N SER A 37 1.19 9.00 1.56
CA SER A 37 1.97 9.37 0.38
C SER A 37 2.67 10.69 0.67
N SER A 38 3.97 10.75 0.50
CA SER A 38 4.76 11.94 0.76
C SER A 38 5.82 12.13 -0.32
N ASP A 39 6.03 13.38 -0.71
CA ASP A 39 7.12 13.73 -1.61
C ASP A 39 8.47 13.79 -0.90
N ARG A 40 8.46 13.73 0.43
CA ARG A 40 9.65 13.82 1.28
C ARG A 40 9.75 12.60 2.18
N PHE A 41 10.35 11.54 1.64
CA PHE A 41 10.40 10.26 2.34
C PHE A 41 11.19 10.30 3.65
N TYR A 42 12.31 11.01 3.67
CA TYR A 42 13.19 11.13 4.85
C TYR A 42 13.07 12.51 5.49
N ASN A 43 11.87 13.04 5.57
CA ASN A 43 11.61 14.36 6.16
C ASN A 43 11.72 14.29 7.68
N GLU A 44 12.69 15.00 8.26
CA GLU A 44 12.86 15.10 9.71
C GLU A 44 11.67 15.79 10.41
N GLU A 45 10.93 16.63 9.68
CA GLU A 45 9.74 17.29 10.22
C GLU A 45 8.56 16.34 10.36
N MET A 46 8.62 15.17 9.74
CA MET A 46 7.56 14.18 9.83
C MET A 46 7.58 13.50 11.18
N ASP A 47 6.48 13.61 11.94
CA ASP A 47 6.31 12.90 13.19
C ASP A 47 5.85 11.46 12.93
N LYS A 48 6.81 10.59 12.71
CA LYS A 48 6.57 9.18 12.36
C LYS A 48 5.81 8.43 13.45
N LYS A 49 6.16 8.71 14.72
CA LYS A 49 5.51 8.06 15.85
C LYS A 49 4.04 8.47 15.94
N LYS A 50 3.75 9.75 15.75
CA LYS A 50 2.37 10.24 15.79
C LYS A 50 1.54 9.62 14.67
N LEU A 51 2.09 9.52 13.47
CA LEU A 51 1.42 8.87 12.35
C LEU A 51 1.11 7.40 12.66
N ALA A 52 2.06 6.69 13.24
CA ALA A 52 1.85 5.30 13.67
C ALA A 52 0.77 5.20 14.74
N ASP A 53 0.77 6.11 15.71
CA ASP A 53 -0.23 6.15 16.78
C ASP A 53 -1.64 6.37 16.23
N TYR A 54 -1.77 7.08 15.10
CA TYR A 54 -3.04 7.29 14.42
C TYR A 54 -3.38 6.20 13.39
N GLY A 55 -2.61 5.12 13.37
CA GLY A 55 -2.92 3.96 12.55
C GLY A 55 -2.38 4.01 11.14
N VAL A 56 -1.46 4.92 10.82
CA VAL A 56 -0.80 4.93 9.51
C VAL A 56 0.23 3.80 9.49
N LEU A 57 0.07 2.87 8.56
CA LEU A 57 0.85 1.64 8.49
C LEU A 57 2.19 1.79 7.79
N ALA A 58 2.26 2.67 6.80
CA ALA A 58 3.44 2.77 5.95
C ALA A 58 3.50 4.15 5.29
N VAL A 59 4.67 4.45 4.74
CA VAL A 59 4.93 5.66 3.96
C VAL A 59 5.44 5.24 2.59
N GLU A 60 4.91 5.86 1.55
CA GLU A 60 5.34 5.68 0.17
C GLU A 60 5.17 7.01 -0.57
N MET A 61 5.33 7.05 -1.88
CA MET A 61 5.44 8.33 -2.58
C MET A 61 4.46 8.51 -3.75
N GLU A 62 3.68 7.49 -4.12
CA GLU A 62 2.91 7.53 -5.37
C GLU A 62 1.41 7.26 -5.23
N ALA A 63 0.96 6.61 -4.17
CA ALA A 63 -0.40 6.08 -4.09
C ALA A 63 -1.48 7.15 -4.15
N ALA A 64 -1.29 8.29 -3.47
CA ALA A 64 -2.29 9.36 -3.49
C ALA A 64 -2.49 9.91 -4.91
N GLY A 65 -1.41 10.08 -5.67
CA GLY A 65 -1.47 10.51 -7.06
C GLY A 65 -2.16 9.48 -7.94
N LEU A 66 -1.84 8.20 -7.75
CA LEU A 66 -2.49 7.11 -8.48
C LEU A 66 -4.01 7.13 -8.27
N TYR A 67 -4.44 7.24 -7.02
CA TYR A 67 -5.87 7.24 -6.69
C TYR A 67 -6.59 8.47 -7.28
N ALA A 68 -5.97 9.64 -7.23
CA ALA A 68 -6.55 10.85 -7.80
C ALA A 68 -6.73 10.73 -9.31
N VAL A 69 -5.72 10.24 -10.02
CA VAL A 69 -5.78 10.05 -11.48
C VAL A 69 -6.83 8.98 -11.83
N ALA A 70 -6.84 7.86 -11.11
CA ALA A 70 -7.82 6.80 -11.34
C ALA A 70 -9.26 7.31 -11.15
N ALA A 71 -9.49 8.07 -10.08
CA ALA A 71 -10.81 8.65 -9.81
C ALA A 71 -11.25 9.59 -10.94
N LYS A 72 -10.34 10.45 -11.41
CA LYS A 72 -10.63 11.37 -12.53
C LYS A 72 -11.07 10.63 -13.78
N HIS A 73 -10.51 9.48 -14.05
CA HIS A 73 -10.80 8.68 -15.24
C HIS A 73 -11.79 7.54 -14.98
N ASN A 74 -12.44 7.54 -13.83
CA ASN A 74 -13.40 6.52 -13.42
C ASN A 74 -12.81 5.11 -13.53
N ARG A 75 -11.60 4.95 -13.03
CA ARG A 75 -10.88 3.67 -13.00
C ARG A 75 -10.69 3.19 -11.57
N LYS A 76 -10.56 1.88 -11.43
CA LYS A 76 -10.32 1.23 -10.14
C LYS A 76 -8.83 1.16 -9.89
N ALA A 77 -8.41 1.47 -8.66
CA ALA A 77 -6.99 1.41 -8.31
C ALA A 77 -6.81 0.91 -6.88
N LEU A 78 -5.68 0.24 -6.66
CA LEU A 78 -5.24 -0.23 -5.36
C LEU A 78 -3.72 -0.15 -5.29
N ALA A 79 -3.19 0.41 -4.21
CA ALA A 79 -1.77 0.35 -3.92
C ALA A 79 -1.50 -0.83 -3.00
N MET A 80 -0.52 -1.64 -3.38
CA MET A 80 0.02 -2.72 -2.55
C MET A 80 1.49 -2.41 -2.31
N CYS A 81 1.93 -2.59 -1.06
CA CYS A 81 3.29 -2.29 -0.67
C CYS A 81 3.92 -3.47 0.04
N THR A 82 5.19 -3.73 -0.24
CA THR A 82 6.02 -4.63 0.54
C THR A 82 6.87 -3.77 1.46
N ILE A 83 6.84 -4.07 2.75
CA ILE A 83 7.63 -3.30 3.72
C ILE A 83 9.09 -3.69 3.60
N SER A 84 9.94 -2.70 3.34
CA SER A 84 11.38 -2.90 3.22
C SER A 84 12.11 -2.56 4.52
N ASP A 85 11.70 -1.48 5.18
CA ASP A 85 12.38 -0.94 6.36
C ASP A 85 11.36 -0.50 7.40
N HIS A 86 11.72 -0.62 8.67
CA HIS A 86 10.90 -0.11 9.75
C HIS A 86 11.41 1.26 10.17
N LEU A 87 10.62 2.31 9.92
CA LEU A 87 11.06 3.69 10.12
C LEU A 87 11.28 4.07 11.59
N ILE A 88 10.57 3.44 12.52
CA ILE A 88 10.67 3.75 13.94
C ILE A 88 11.79 2.95 14.59
N THR A 89 11.89 1.64 14.34
CA THR A 89 12.90 0.78 14.94
C THR A 89 14.22 0.78 14.18
N GLY A 90 14.21 1.18 12.92
CA GLY A 90 15.38 1.15 12.07
C GLY A 90 15.73 -0.23 11.52
N GLU A 91 14.90 -1.23 11.76
CA GLU A 91 15.13 -2.57 11.21
C GLU A 91 15.05 -2.54 9.68
N GLU A 92 15.99 -3.22 9.05
CA GLU A 92 16.04 -3.34 7.59
C GLU A 92 15.95 -4.81 7.20
N THR A 93 15.25 -5.08 6.10
CA THR A 93 15.24 -6.42 5.52
C THR A 93 16.48 -6.63 4.67
N THR A 94 16.89 -7.90 4.48
CA THR A 94 17.96 -8.23 3.55
C THR A 94 17.47 -8.06 2.11
N ALA A 95 18.42 -7.95 1.17
CA ALA A 95 18.07 -7.88 -0.25
C ALA A 95 17.31 -9.13 -0.70
N GLU A 96 17.69 -10.30 -0.20
CA GLU A 96 17.01 -11.56 -0.51
C GLU A 96 15.58 -11.58 0.02
N GLU A 97 15.36 -11.15 1.26
CA GLU A 97 14.04 -11.06 1.85
C GLU A 97 13.13 -10.11 1.07
N ARG A 98 13.64 -8.94 0.67
CA ARG A 98 12.89 -7.98 -0.15
C ARG A 98 12.51 -8.57 -1.50
N GLN A 99 13.44 -9.31 -2.14
CA GLN A 99 13.19 -9.95 -3.42
C GLN A 99 12.06 -10.97 -3.32
N ASN A 100 12.08 -11.82 -2.29
CA ASN A 100 11.09 -12.86 -2.09
C ASN A 100 9.70 -12.30 -1.80
N THR A 101 9.59 -11.33 -0.89
CA THR A 101 8.31 -10.71 -0.55
C THR A 101 7.75 -9.89 -1.69
N PHE A 102 8.61 -9.21 -2.43
CA PHE A 102 8.20 -8.46 -3.63
C PHE A 102 7.64 -9.39 -4.70
N THR A 103 8.25 -10.54 -4.90
CA THR A 103 7.77 -11.54 -5.86
C THR A 103 6.39 -12.05 -5.47
N GLN A 104 6.14 -12.31 -4.19
CA GLN A 104 4.83 -12.71 -3.70
C GLN A 104 3.78 -11.63 -3.96
N MET A 105 4.12 -10.38 -3.70
CA MET A 105 3.23 -9.24 -3.94
C MET A 105 2.87 -9.11 -5.42
N MET A 106 3.85 -9.22 -6.31
CA MET A 106 3.61 -9.16 -7.75
C MET A 106 2.65 -10.25 -8.22
N LYS A 107 2.80 -11.45 -7.69
CA LYS A 107 1.93 -12.58 -8.02
C LYS A 107 0.49 -12.30 -7.60
N ILE A 108 0.29 -11.80 -6.38
CA ILE A 108 -1.02 -11.43 -5.88
C ILE A 108 -1.63 -10.32 -6.75
N ALA A 109 -0.85 -9.30 -7.11
CA ALA A 109 -1.31 -8.21 -7.95
C ALA A 109 -1.78 -8.70 -9.33
N LEU A 110 -1.02 -9.58 -9.96
CA LEU A 110 -1.39 -10.16 -11.26
C LEU A 110 -2.66 -10.99 -11.17
N GLU A 111 -2.79 -11.82 -10.16
CA GLU A 111 -3.98 -12.64 -9.95
C GLU A 111 -5.22 -11.77 -9.67
N THR A 112 -5.04 -10.68 -8.93
CA THR A 112 -6.11 -9.70 -8.68
C THR A 112 -6.60 -9.10 -9.99
N ALA A 113 -5.69 -8.67 -10.85
CA ALA A 113 -6.01 -8.09 -12.15
C ALA A 113 -6.79 -9.08 -13.02
N VAL A 114 -6.37 -10.34 -13.03
CA VAL A 114 -7.05 -11.41 -13.79
C VAL A 114 -8.49 -11.60 -13.30
N LYS A 115 -8.69 -11.63 -11.98
CA LYS A 115 -10.04 -11.79 -11.41
C LYS A 115 -10.94 -10.61 -11.71
N LEU A 116 -10.41 -9.40 -11.78
CA LEU A 116 -11.19 -8.21 -12.11
C LEU A 116 -11.74 -8.24 -13.54
N ASP A 117 -11.00 -8.83 -14.47
CA ASP A 117 -11.41 -8.93 -15.88
C ASP A 117 -12.52 -9.98 -16.12
N LYS A 118 -12.83 -10.75 -15.11
CA LYS A 118 -13.92 -11.74 -15.16
C LYS A 118 -15.13 -11.21 -14.41
#